data_1c71adc23e854c52dc773cf9beaf193a
#
_entry.id   1c71adc23e854c52dc773cf9beaf193a
#
_cell.length_a   1.000
_cell.length_b   1.000
_cell.length_c   1.000
_cell.angle_alpha   90.00
_cell.angle_beta   90.00
_cell.angle_gamma   90.00
#
_symmetry.space_group_name_H-M   'P 1'
#
loop_
_entity.id
_entity.type
_entity.pdbx_description
1 polymer ?
#
loop_
_entity_poly.entity_id
_entity_poly.type
_entity_poly.pdbx_seq_one_letter_code
_entity_poly.pdbx_strand_id
1 'polypeptide(L)'
;LRQKIKCFNKLFDWILNLSYEKQKKYVETLTKSVARKQYSNLCLNWEEIKILDQHPLVTIGAHTNSHPNLKKLTEQEAFAEMRDSKNLLEEKLKHSVEHFAYPFGTHNEADVREFELASRCGFRTAVTTRPESLKSLALNAIPRLGVPSYLNLRGFIGKLSGWETLVKKFNRM
;
A
#
# COMPACT_ATOMS: atom_id res chain seq x y z
N LEU A 1 27.97 2.63 7.79
CA LEU A 1 26.65 2.16 7.36
C LEU A 1 25.58 2.43 8.44
N ARG A 2 25.76 2.04 9.70
CA ARG A 2 24.79 2.23 10.81
C ARG A 2 24.37 3.71 11.01
N GLN A 3 25.29 4.67 10.92
CA GLN A 3 24.98 6.10 11.05
C GLN A 3 24.10 6.61 9.89
N LYS A 4 24.38 6.18 8.66
CA LYS A 4 23.59 6.54 7.49
C LYS A 4 22.16 6.01 7.60
N ILE A 5 21.99 4.76 8.04
CA ILE A 5 20.67 4.15 8.28
C ILE A 5 19.91 4.91 9.38
N LYS A 6 20.59 5.26 10.48
CA LYS A 6 19.97 6.02 11.58
C LYS A 6 19.54 7.42 11.14
N CYS A 7 20.34 8.10 10.32
CA CYS A 7 20.01 9.40 9.75
C CYS A 7 18.82 9.29 8.78
N PHE A 8 18.84 8.29 7.88
CA PHE A 8 17.76 8.01 6.97
C PHE A 8 16.44 7.75 7.72
N ASN A 9 16.44 6.88 8.72
CA ASN A 9 15.22 6.57 9.48
C ASN A 9 14.65 7.82 10.17
N LYS A 10 15.51 8.65 10.79
CA LYS A 10 15.06 9.90 11.42
C LYS A 10 14.46 10.87 10.41
N LEU A 11 15.09 11.03 9.25
CA LEU A 11 14.59 11.90 8.18
C LEU A 11 13.27 11.36 7.61
N PHE A 12 13.20 10.06 7.40
CA PHE A 12 12.01 9.37 6.91
C PHE A 12 10.83 9.54 7.89
N ASP A 13 11.05 9.26 9.18
CA ASP A 13 10.03 9.43 10.22
C ASP A 13 9.57 10.88 10.32
N TRP A 14 10.50 11.84 10.23
CA TRP A 14 10.16 13.25 10.24
C TRP A 14 9.30 13.64 9.03
N ILE A 15 9.69 13.22 7.81
CA ILE A 15 8.91 13.50 6.59
C ILE A 15 7.51 12.86 6.69
N LEU A 16 7.43 11.62 7.16
CA LEU A 16 6.13 10.93 7.31
C LEU A 16 5.18 11.64 8.29
N ASN A 17 5.70 12.40 9.25
CA ASN A 17 4.88 13.16 10.20
C ASN A 17 4.42 14.53 9.68
N LEU A 18 4.87 14.96 8.51
CA LEU A 18 4.41 16.20 7.87
C LEU A 18 3.07 16.01 7.15
N SER A 19 2.39 17.13 6.85
CA SER A 19 1.27 17.13 5.90
C SER A 19 1.75 16.73 4.52
N TYR A 20 0.86 16.15 3.69
CA TYR A 20 1.21 15.65 2.35
C TYR A 20 1.89 16.69 1.47
N GLU A 21 1.38 17.93 1.44
CA GLU A 21 2.00 19.03 0.69
C GLU A 21 3.43 19.35 1.14
N LYS A 22 3.66 19.35 2.46
CA LYS A 22 5.01 19.54 3.01
C LYS A 22 5.94 18.36 2.66
N GLN A 23 5.45 17.13 2.72
CA GLN A 23 6.21 15.94 2.29
C GLN A 23 6.70 16.12 0.86
N LYS A 24 5.80 16.42 -0.07
CA LYS A 24 6.10 16.64 -1.49
C LYS A 24 7.17 17.71 -1.68
N LYS A 25 6.98 18.87 -1.08
CA LYS A 25 7.91 20.00 -1.15
C LYS A 25 9.32 19.63 -0.64
N TYR A 26 9.42 18.96 0.52
CA TYR A 26 10.72 18.60 1.09
C TYR A 26 11.42 17.50 0.28
N VAL A 27 10.70 16.49 -0.19
CA VAL A 27 11.26 15.46 -1.07
C VAL A 27 11.78 16.08 -2.37
N GLU A 28 11.02 16.95 -3.02
CA GLU A 28 11.46 17.68 -4.21
C GLU A 28 12.73 18.51 -3.94
N THR A 29 12.80 19.19 -2.80
CA THR A 29 13.97 20.00 -2.44
C THR A 29 15.20 19.14 -2.20
N LEU A 30 15.06 18.04 -1.47
CA LEU A 30 16.17 17.13 -1.17
C LEU A 30 16.67 16.40 -2.43
N THR A 31 15.80 16.10 -3.38
CA THR A 31 16.17 15.38 -4.60
C THR A 31 16.72 16.27 -5.71
N LYS A 32 16.52 17.60 -5.65
CA LYS A 32 17.05 18.55 -6.64
C LYS A 32 18.59 18.53 -6.75
N SER A 33 19.28 18.29 -5.63
CA SER A 33 20.74 18.25 -5.56
C SER A 33 21.35 16.87 -5.84
N VAL A 34 20.51 15.83 -5.97
CA VAL A 34 20.95 14.48 -6.23
C VAL A 34 20.90 14.22 -7.72
N ALA A 35 22.05 13.85 -8.31
CA ALA A 35 22.10 13.42 -9.71
C ALA A 35 21.10 12.28 -9.92
N ARG A 36 20.05 12.52 -10.71
CA ARG A 36 19.02 11.51 -11.01
C ARG A 36 19.69 10.42 -11.86
N LYS A 37 20.06 9.31 -11.23
CA LYS A 37 20.30 8.09 -11.97
C LYS A 37 18.99 7.71 -12.67
N GLN A 38 19.05 7.51 -13.99
CA GLN A 38 17.90 6.97 -14.70
C GLN A 38 17.75 5.49 -14.31
N TYR A 39 16.71 5.21 -13.56
CA TYR A 39 16.32 3.86 -13.15
C TYR A 39 15.15 3.36 -14.01
N SER A 40 15.28 3.52 -15.34
CA SER A 40 14.23 3.13 -16.30
C SER A 40 13.77 1.67 -16.18
N ASN A 41 14.60 0.81 -15.59
CA ASN A 41 14.33 -0.63 -15.48
C ASN A 41 13.89 -1.07 -14.08
N LEU A 42 13.58 -0.14 -13.15
CA LEU A 42 13.14 -0.51 -11.80
C LEU A 42 11.63 -0.66 -11.67
N CYS A 43 10.86 -0.04 -12.55
CA CYS A 43 9.41 -0.10 -12.56
C CYS A 43 8.95 -0.65 -13.90
N LEU A 44 7.83 -1.38 -13.88
CA LEU A 44 7.19 -1.86 -15.09
C LEU A 44 6.70 -0.68 -15.93
N ASN A 45 6.86 -0.77 -17.24
CA ASN A 45 6.20 0.12 -18.18
C ASN A 45 4.79 -0.39 -18.54
N TRP A 46 4.01 0.40 -19.29
CA TRP A 46 2.63 0.05 -19.60
C TRP A 46 2.50 -1.21 -20.47
N GLU A 47 3.45 -1.49 -21.32
CA GLU A 47 3.42 -2.70 -22.16
C GLU A 47 3.70 -3.95 -21.32
N GLU A 48 4.63 -3.88 -20.39
CA GLU A 48 4.91 -4.96 -19.42
C GLU A 48 3.70 -5.21 -18.50
N ILE A 49 3.00 -4.14 -18.06
CA ILE A 49 1.77 -4.28 -17.27
C ILE A 49 0.68 -4.99 -18.08
N LYS A 50 0.50 -4.64 -19.36
CA LYS A 50 -0.46 -5.32 -20.24
C LYS A 50 -0.13 -6.80 -20.47
N ILE A 51 1.17 -7.13 -20.60
CA ILE A 51 1.61 -8.53 -20.72
C ILE A 51 1.26 -9.31 -19.44
N LEU A 52 1.49 -8.72 -18.26
CA LEU A 52 1.10 -9.33 -16.99
C LEU A 52 -0.40 -9.50 -16.86
N ASP A 53 -1.18 -8.52 -17.28
CA ASP A 53 -2.64 -8.52 -17.22
C ASP A 53 -3.28 -9.64 -18.07
N GLN A 54 -2.64 -10.01 -19.17
CA GLN A 54 -3.07 -11.12 -20.03
C GLN A 54 -2.79 -12.50 -19.41
N HIS A 55 -2.00 -12.58 -18.34
CA HIS A 55 -1.65 -13.86 -17.74
C HIS A 55 -2.77 -14.36 -16.80
N PRO A 56 -3.26 -15.59 -16.94
CA PRO A 56 -4.44 -16.08 -16.22
C PRO A 56 -4.29 -16.17 -14.69
N LEU A 57 -3.07 -16.10 -14.18
CA LEU A 57 -2.76 -16.10 -12.74
C LEU A 57 -2.47 -14.70 -12.17
N VAL A 58 -2.62 -13.65 -12.97
CA VAL A 58 -2.35 -12.28 -12.54
C VAL A 58 -3.63 -11.47 -12.57
N THR A 59 -3.83 -10.66 -11.55
CA THR A 59 -4.91 -9.67 -11.49
C THR A 59 -4.30 -8.32 -11.13
N ILE A 60 -4.49 -7.33 -11.98
CA ILE A 60 -4.02 -5.96 -11.71
C ILE A 60 -5.02 -5.26 -10.79
N GLY A 61 -4.52 -4.68 -9.71
CA GLY A 61 -5.30 -3.86 -8.78
C GLY A 61 -4.71 -2.45 -8.62
N ALA A 62 -5.53 -1.52 -8.14
CA ALA A 62 -5.13 -0.14 -7.91
C ALA A 62 -4.46 0.06 -6.54
N HIS A 63 -3.62 1.13 -6.44
CA HIS A 63 -2.86 1.43 -5.22
C HIS A 63 -2.61 2.94 -5.04
N THR A 64 -3.58 3.78 -5.43
CA THR A 64 -3.49 5.23 -5.56
C THR A 64 -2.52 5.70 -6.67
N ASN A 65 -2.53 6.99 -6.99
CA ASN A 65 -1.62 7.56 -7.99
C ASN A 65 -0.24 7.90 -7.42
N SER A 66 -0.20 8.45 -6.21
CA SER A 66 1.02 9.02 -5.62
C SER A 66 1.46 8.35 -4.31
N HIS A 67 0.79 7.26 -3.90
CA HIS A 67 1.08 6.49 -2.70
C HIS A 67 1.06 7.32 -1.40
N PRO A 68 0.08 8.19 -1.16
CA PRO A 68 0.01 9.01 0.04
C PRO A 68 -0.49 8.20 1.25
N ASN A 69 -0.25 8.71 2.45
CA ASN A 69 -1.04 8.31 3.61
C ASN A 69 -2.45 8.92 3.48
N LEU A 70 -3.44 8.10 3.14
CA LEU A 70 -4.80 8.55 2.84
C LEU A 70 -5.46 9.28 4.02
N LYS A 71 -5.19 8.91 5.26
CA LYS A 71 -5.72 9.58 6.45
C LYS A 71 -5.22 11.02 6.63
N LYS A 72 -4.12 11.39 5.98
CA LYS A 72 -3.57 12.76 5.98
C LYS A 72 -4.16 13.67 4.91
N LEU A 73 -4.94 13.10 4.02
CA LEU A 73 -5.66 13.82 2.98
C LEU A 73 -7.07 14.19 3.45
N THR A 74 -7.64 15.22 2.84
CA THR A 74 -9.08 15.45 2.90
C THR A 74 -9.83 14.28 2.27
N GLU A 75 -11.12 14.14 2.56
CA GLU A 75 -11.94 13.10 1.96
C GLU A 75 -11.94 13.19 0.42
N GLN A 76 -12.04 14.39 -0.11
CA GLN A 76 -12.05 14.66 -1.55
C GLN A 76 -10.73 14.25 -2.22
N GLU A 77 -9.58 14.60 -1.62
CA GLU A 77 -8.26 14.21 -2.12
C GLU A 77 -8.05 12.70 -2.05
N ALA A 78 -8.42 12.05 -0.93
CA ALA A 78 -8.30 10.61 -0.78
C ALA A 78 -9.19 9.87 -1.81
N PHE A 79 -10.41 10.35 -2.02
CA PHE A 79 -11.30 9.81 -3.05
C PHE A 79 -10.71 9.98 -4.46
N ALA A 80 -10.15 11.16 -4.77
CA ALA A 80 -9.51 11.42 -6.06
C ALA A 80 -8.31 10.49 -6.31
N GLU A 81 -7.43 10.32 -5.32
CA GLU A 81 -6.28 9.40 -5.41
C GLU A 81 -6.70 7.96 -5.74
N MET A 82 -7.78 7.47 -5.13
CA MET A 82 -8.31 6.13 -5.40
C MET A 82 -8.98 6.05 -6.77
N ARG A 83 -9.92 6.97 -7.06
CA ARG A 83 -10.69 7.01 -8.31
C ARG A 83 -9.79 7.18 -9.52
N ASP A 84 -8.87 8.14 -9.48
CA ASP A 84 -8.04 8.49 -10.62
C ASP A 84 -7.04 7.38 -10.94
N SER A 85 -6.51 6.67 -9.91
CA SER A 85 -5.68 5.49 -10.13
C SER A 85 -6.46 4.34 -10.79
N LYS A 86 -7.73 4.13 -10.39
CA LYS A 86 -8.62 3.17 -11.03
C LYS A 86 -8.86 3.54 -12.50
N ASN A 87 -9.29 4.77 -12.75
CA ASN A 87 -9.60 5.26 -14.08
C ASN A 87 -8.40 5.16 -15.03
N LEU A 88 -7.20 5.50 -14.55
CA LEU A 88 -5.98 5.39 -15.34
C LEU A 88 -5.67 3.93 -15.72
N LEU A 89 -5.79 3.00 -14.78
CA LEU A 89 -5.60 1.58 -15.06
C LEU A 89 -6.65 1.06 -16.05
N GLU A 90 -7.92 1.37 -15.85
CA GLU A 90 -9.01 0.97 -16.75
C GLU A 90 -8.85 1.56 -18.16
N GLU A 91 -8.36 2.81 -18.26
CA GLU A 91 -8.01 3.43 -19.56
C GLU A 91 -6.92 2.64 -20.29
N LYS A 92 -5.88 2.19 -19.57
CA LYS A 92 -4.73 1.49 -20.17
C LYS A 92 -5.00 0.01 -20.44
N LEU A 93 -5.74 -0.67 -19.57
CA LEU A 93 -6.01 -2.10 -19.64
C LEU A 93 -7.27 -2.43 -20.45
N LYS A 94 -8.18 -1.44 -20.64
CA LYS A 94 -9.45 -1.58 -21.39
C LYS A 94 -10.45 -2.54 -20.75
N HIS A 95 -10.35 -2.77 -19.44
CA HIS A 95 -11.33 -3.50 -18.64
C HIS A 95 -11.43 -2.94 -17.22
N SER A 96 -12.43 -3.39 -16.46
CA SER A 96 -12.66 -2.94 -15.08
C SER A 96 -11.56 -3.40 -14.13
N VAL A 97 -11.12 -2.48 -13.25
CA VAL A 97 -10.19 -2.75 -12.15
C VAL A 97 -10.97 -2.80 -10.83
N GLU A 98 -11.16 -4.01 -10.31
CA GLU A 98 -12.07 -4.27 -9.19
C GLU A 98 -11.39 -4.31 -7.81
N HIS A 99 -10.06 -4.32 -7.77
CA HIS A 99 -9.29 -4.57 -6.55
C HIS A 99 -8.42 -3.38 -6.18
N PHE A 100 -8.33 -3.11 -4.88
CA PHE A 100 -7.53 -2.02 -4.34
C PHE A 100 -6.62 -2.49 -3.19
N ALA A 101 -5.45 -1.90 -3.05
CA ALA A 101 -4.63 -2.04 -1.85
C ALA A 101 -4.36 -0.65 -1.25
N TYR A 102 -4.56 -0.50 0.06
CA TYR A 102 -4.29 0.77 0.73
C TYR A 102 -2.77 0.98 0.87
N PRO A 103 -2.23 2.17 0.48
CA PRO A 103 -0.85 2.53 0.78
C PRO A 103 -0.56 2.39 2.29
N PHE A 104 0.55 1.74 2.64
CA PHE A 104 0.91 1.33 4.00
C PHE A 104 -0.11 0.38 4.65
N GLY A 105 -1.38 0.69 4.62
CA GLY A 105 -2.52 -0.16 4.98
C GLY A 105 -2.66 -0.54 6.44
N THR A 106 -1.98 0.16 7.37
CA THR A 106 -2.18 -0.03 8.82
C THR A 106 -3.37 0.81 9.34
N HIS A 107 -3.67 0.74 10.63
CA HIS A 107 -4.70 1.59 11.26
C HIS A 107 -4.39 3.09 11.20
N ASN A 108 -3.11 3.46 10.99
CA ASN A 108 -2.69 4.86 10.91
C ASN A 108 -2.90 5.47 9.51
N GLU A 109 -3.09 4.67 8.48
CA GLU A 109 -3.19 5.12 7.09
C GLU A 109 -4.54 4.84 6.43
N ALA A 110 -5.28 3.83 6.90
CA ALA A 110 -6.62 3.53 6.40
C ALA A 110 -7.53 3.06 7.51
N ASP A 111 -8.78 3.52 7.53
CA ASP A 111 -9.81 3.08 8.47
C ASP A 111 -11.20 3.20 7.83
N VAL A 112 -12.25 3.26 8.61
CA VAL A 112 -13.65 3.26 8.17
C VAL A 112 -13.88 4.24 7.01
N ARG A 113 -13.40 5.49 7.11
CA ARG A 113 -13.52 6.49 6.06
C ARG A 113 -12.92 6.00 4.73
N GLU A 114 -11.70 5.47 4.76
CA GLU A 114 -11.01 4.98 3.56
C GLU A 114 -11.71 3.73 2.98
N PHE A 115 -12.28 2.89 3.83
CA PHE A 115 -13.03 1.70 3.39
C PHE A 115 -14.32 2.10 2.67
N GLU A 116 -15.03 3.11 3.17
CA GLU A 116 -16.21 3.67 2.52
C GLU A 116 -15.84 4.34 1.19
N LEU A 117 -14.72 5.07 1.13
CA LEU A 117 -14.23 5.69 -0.11
C LEU A 117 -13.88 4.64 -1.15
N ALA A 118 -13.23 3.54 -0.79
CA ALA A 118 -12.94 2.44 -1.71
C ALA A 118 -14.22 1.83 -2.29
N SER A 119 -15.26 1.65 -1.46
CA SER A 119 -16.59 1.21 -1.91
C SER A 119 -17.21 2.21 -2.89
N ARG A 120 -17.18 3.50 -2.56
CA ARG A 120 -17.70 4.58 -3.42
C ARG A 120 -16.96 4.70 -4.76
N CYS A 121 -15.66 4.36 -4.80
CA CYS A 121 -14.90 4.24 -6.05
C CYS A 121 -15.28 2.99 -6.87
N GLY A 122 -16.15 2.12 -6.37
CA GLY A 122 -16.59 0.91 -7.06
C GLY A 122 -15.54 -0.21 -7.03
N PHE A 123 -14.66 -0.25 -6.04
CA PHE A 123 -13.82 -1.42 -5.80
C PHE A 123 -14.63 -2.53 -5.14
N ARG A 124 -14.54 -3.73 -5.71
CA ARG A 124 -15.19 -4.92 -5.15
C ARG A 124 -14.50 -5.41 -3.89
N THR A 125 -13.17 -5.31 -3.86
CA THR A 125 -12.38 -5.63 -2.68
C THR A 125 -11.24 -4.64 -2.47
N ALA A 126 -10.91 -4.41 -1.19
CA ALA A 126 -9.73 -3.65 -0.82
C ALA A 126 -8.99 -4.31 0.34
N VAL A 127 -7.66 -4.33 0.27
CA VAL A 127 -6.81 -5.05 1.21
C VAL A 127 -5.95 -4.12 2.06
N THR A 128 -5.87 -4.43 3.34
CA THR A 128 -5.01 -3.75 4.32
C THR A 128 -3.67 -4.51 4.49
N THR A 129 -2.78 -4.02 5.35
CA THR A 129 -1.59 -4.76 5.82
C THR A 129 -1.75 -5.26 7.27
N ARG A 130 -2.97 -5.24 7.79
CA ARG A 130 -3.27 -5.66 9.16
C ARG A 130 -3.24 -7.17 9.26
N PRO A 131 -2.45 -7.77 10.15
CA PRO A 131 -2.39 -9.22 10.33
C PRO A 131 -3.53 -9.69 11.25
N GLU A 132 -4.76 -9.52 10.77
CA GLU A 132 -5.97 -9.87 11.50
C GLU A 132 -6.61 -11.14 10.93
N SER A 133 -7.45 -11.82 11.72
CA SER A 133 -8.30 -12.90 11.20
C SER A 133 -9.52 -12.31 10.50
N LEU A 134 -9.98 -12.98 9.46
CA LEU A 134 -11.26 -12.65 8.79
C LEU A 134 -12.43 -12.89 9.75
N LYS A 135 -12.77 -11.90 10.57
CA LYS A 135 -13.88 -11.97 11.51
C LYS A 135 -15.23 -11.55 10.91
N SER A 136 -15.18 -10.80 9.83
CA SER A 136 -16.34 -10.36 9.05
C SER A 136 -15.93 -10.22 7.59
N LEU A 137 -16.87 -10.42 6.67
CA LEU A 137 -16.67 -10.23 5.21
C LEU A 137 -16.72 -8.74 4.84
N ALA A 138 -15.95 -7.91 5.53
CA ALA A 138 -15.75 -6.53 5.10
C ALA A 138 -14.82 -6.52 3.87
N LEU A 139 -15.41 -6.64 2.69
CA LEU A 139 -14.67 -6.77 1.42
C LEU A 139 -13.72 -5.60 1.15
N ASN A 140 -13.98 -4.43 1.74
CA ASN A 140 -13.11 -3.25 1.60
C ASN A 140 -12.09 -3.10 2.75
N ALA A 141 -11.93 -4.12 3.60
CA ALA A 141 -10.98 -4.14 4.72
C ALA A 141 -10.32 -5.52 4.91
N ILE A 142 -10.06 -6.24 3.83
CA ILE A 142 -9.49 -7.60 3.87
C ILE A 142 -8.08 -7.55 4.46
N PRO A 143 -7.80 -8.30 5.54
CA PRO A 143 -6.48 -8.36 6.14
C PRO A 143 -5.47 -9.11 5.27
N ARG A 144 -4.20 -8.75 5.36
CA ARG A 144 -3.09 -9.45 4.70
C ARG A 144 -2.02 -9.86 5.70
N LEU A 145 -1.48 -11.07 5.50
CA LEU A 145 -0.31 -11.54 6.24
C LEU A 145 0.95 -11.27 5.43
N GLY A 146 1.87 -10.48 5.98
CA GLY A 146 3.20 -10.32 5.39
C GLY A 146 4.03 -11.59 5.57
N VAL A 147 4.61 -12.09 4.48
CA VAL A 147 5.53 -13.24 4.48
C VAL A 147 6.93 -12.74 4.15
N PRO A 148 7.81 -12.52 5.15
CA PRO A 148 9.17 -12.07 4.89
C PRO A 148 10.00 -13.16 4.21
N SER A 149 10.96 -12.75 3.37
CA SER A 149 11.79 -13.66 2.56
C SER A 149 12.67 -14.64 3.38
N TYR A 150 12.94 -14.31 4.63
CA TYR A 150 13.70 -15.18 5.54
C TYR A 150 12.85 -16.23 6.27
N LEU A 151 11.53 -16.23 6.05
CA LEU A 151 10.64 -17.13 6.76
C LEU A 151 10.75 -18.56 6.19
N ASN A 152 11.13 -19.50 7.05
CA ASN A 152 11.12 -20.92 6.69
C ASN A 152 9.69 -21.50 6.72
N LEU A 153 9.53 -22.75 6.23
CA LEU A 153 8.23 -23.41 6.15
C LEU A 153 7.50 -23.50 7.51
N ARG A 154 8.22 -23.79 8.60
CA ARG A 154 7.62 -23.85 9.96
C ARG A 154 7.07 -22.50 10.40
N GLY A 155 7.84 -21.44 10.18
CA GLY A 155 7.40 -20.08 10.45
C GLY A 155 6.21 -19.64 9.59
N PHE A 156 6.19 -20.05 8.32
CA PHE A 156 5.06 -19.81 7.43
C PHE A 156 3.78 -20.51 7.92
N ILE A 157 3.87 -21.79 8.29
CA ILE A 157 2.75 -22.54 8.88
C ILE A 157 2.28 -21.88 10.18
N GLY A 158 3.22 -21.47 11.03
CA GLY A 158 2.92 -20.77 12.28
C GLY A 158 2.18 -19.43 12.06
N LYS A 159 2.53 -18.68 11.00
CA LYS A 159 1.77 -17.47 10.60
C LYS A 159 0.37 -17.80 10.13
N LEU A 160 0.21 -18.77 9.26
CA LEU A 160 -1.10 -19.18 8.73
C LEU A 160 -2.02 -19.73 9.81
N SER A 161 -1.49 -20.46 10.80
CA SER A 161 -2.26 -20.98 11.93
C SER A 161 -2.67 -19.92 12.96
N GLY A 162 -2.20 -18.67 12.82
CA GLY A 162 -2.45 -17.59 13.78
C GLY A 162 -1.68 -17.70 15.10
N TRP A 163 -0.72 -18.66 15.21
CA TRP A 163 0.09 -18.89 16.41
C TRP A 163 0.80 -17.62 16.91
N GLU A 164 1.39 -16.84 16.00
CA GLU A 164 2.04 -15.58 16.35
C GLU A 164 1.07 -14.57 16.99
N THR A 165 -0.17 -14.55 16.54
CA THR A 165 -1.23 -13.67 17.07
C THR A 165 -1.61 -14.10 18.49
N LEU A 166 -1.71 -15.40 18.73
CA LEU A 166 -1.96 -15.95 20.07
C LEU A 166 -0.82 -15.63 21.04
N VAL A 167 0.43 -15.88 20.69
CA VAL A 167 1.60 -15.61 21.53
C VAL A 167 1.72 -14.11 21.86
N LYS A 168 1.50 -13.21 20.89
CA LYS A 168 1.50 -11.76 21.14
C LYS A 168 0.38 -11.32 22.09
N LYS A 169 -0.75 -12.00 22.08
CA LYS A 169 -1.86 -11.72 23.01
C LYS A 169 -1.54 -12.15 24.44
N PHE A 170 -0.88 -13.28 24.62
CA PHE A 170 -0.42 -13.76 25.93
C PHE A 170 0.69 -12.89 26.54
N ASN A 171 1.62 -12.37 25.73
CA ASN A 171 2.71 -11.52 26.21
C ASN A 171 2.30 -10.06 26.52
N ARG A 172 1.05 -9.69 26.27
CA ARG A 172 0.48 -8.36 26.61
C ARG A 172 -0.45 -8.39 27.82
N MET A 173 -0.65 -9.55 28.41
CA MET A 173 -1.34 -9.76 29.69
C MET A 173 -0.36 -9.87 30.83
#